data_2e6c313bd4fbd35314d437a916ed7b87
#
_entry.id   2e6c313bd4fbd35314d437a916ed7b87
#
_cell.length_a   1.000
_cell.length_b   1.000
_cell.length_c   1.000
_cell.angle_alpha   90.00
_cell.angle_beta   90.00
_cell.angle_gamma   90.00
#
_symmetry.space_group_name_H-M   'P 1'
#
loop_
_entity.id
_entity.type
_entity.pdbx_description
1 polymer ?
#
loop_
_entity_poly.entity_id
_entity_poly.type
_entity_poly.pdbx_seq_one_letter_code
_entity_poly.pdbx_strand_id
1 'polypeptide(L)'
;QAGAELTRVDVNLSRQSVQIVRAPRDGTILRVNAGDVATFIDVGQAIATFVPDNAKRALEIYVDGRDIALVREDALVRIEFEGWPVIQVSGWPSVAVGTFTGKVLAIDPTAQASGRFRVLVEEDANASAPWPDRRFVRFGSKARAWVLLEEVAVGYEIWRQLNNFPPNFPVQGDAITTPVAGS
;
A
#
# COMPACT_ATOMS: atom_id res chain seq x y z
N GLN A 1 2.94 57.18 13.00
CA GLN A 1 4.19 56.57 12.46
C GLN A 1 4.53 55.26 13.17
N ALA A 2 4.36 55.15 14.51
CA ALA A 2 4.65 53.94 15.28
C ALA A 2 3.82 52.72 14.86
N GLY A 3 2.56 52.90 14.46
CA GLY A 3 1.69 51.79 14.00
C GLY A 3 2.14 51.15 12.67
N ALA A 4 2.70 51.97 11.77
CA ALA A 4 3.19 51.47 10.48
C ALA A 4 4.52 50.70 10.62
N GLU A 5 5.33 51.02 11.60
CA GLU A 5 6.56 50.28 11.91
C GLU A 5 6.26 48.95 12.56
N LEU A 6 5.31 48.86 13.50
CA LEU A 6 4.87 47.60 14.08
C LEU A 6 4.33 46.64 13.03
N THR A 7 3.50 47.12 12.09
CA THR A 7 2.98 46.29 11.00
C THR A 7 4.10 45.77 10.08
N ARG A 8 5.14 46.57 9.82
CA ARG A 8 6.30 46.13 9.02
C ARG A 8 7.13 45.09 9.74
N VAL A 9 7.31 45.22 11.05
CA VAL A 9 8.03 44.23 11.87
C VAL A 9 7.28 42.90 11.91
N ASP A 10 5.95 42.94 12.11
CA ASP A 10 5.11 41.75 12.11
C ASP A 10 5.10 41.02 10.76
N VAL A 11 5.05 41.77 9.65
CA VAL A 11 5.13 41.18 8.30
C VAL A 11 6.51 40.56 8.06
N ASN A 12 7.60 41.20 8.52
CA ASN A 12 8.93 40.64 8.38
C ASN A 12 9.14 39.39 9.28
N LEU A 13 8.65 39.41 10.52
CA LEU A 13 8.65 38.25 11.41
C LEU A 13 7.83 37.09 10.82
N SER A 14 6.66 37.36 10.26
CA SER A 14 5.84 36.38 9.57
C SER A 14 6.54 35.79 8.34
N ARG A 15 7.23 36.59 7.55
CA ARG A 15 8.05 36.12 6.43
C ARG A 15 9.24 35.27 6.87
N GLN A 16 9.90 35.61 7.97
CA GLN A 16 11.02 34.83 8.51
C GLN A 16 10.56 33.54 9.15
N SER A 17 9.39 33.49 9.78
CA SER A 17 8.85 32.26 10.37
C SER A 17 8.48 31.18 9.31
N VAL A 18 8.16 31.59 8.08
CA VAL A 18 7.91 30.70 6.94
C VAL A 18 9.21 30.04 6.43
N GLN A 19 10.38 30.55 6.78
CA GLN A 19 11.67 29.96 6.37
C GLN A 19 12.09 28.72 7.18
N ILE A 20 11.41 28.45 8.30
CA ILE A 20 11.69 27.27 9.12
C ILE A 20 10.57 26.25 8.93
N VAL A 21 10.85 25.20 8.20
CA VAL A 21 9.95 24.05 8.07
C VAL A 21 10.25 23.07 9.18
N ARG A 22 9.27 22.80 10.01
CA ARG A 22 9.38 21.84 11.13
C ARG A 22 8.65 20.54 10.79
N ALA A 23 9.24 19.42 11.21
CA ALA A 23 8.54 18.14 11.14
C ALA A 23 7.29 18.18 12.05
N PRO A 24 6.14 17.69 11.57
CA PRO A 24 4.88 17.73 12.34
C PRO A 24 4.86 16.76 13.53
N ARG A 25 5.75 15.77 13.54
CA ARG A 25 5.90 14.72 14.56
C ARG A 25 7.27 14.06 14.47
N ASP A 26 7.58 13.17 15.38
CA ASP A 26 8.81 12.37 15.35
C ASP A 26 8.83 11.44 14.14
N GLY A 27 10.00 11.28 13.53
CA GLY A 27 10.14 10.49 12.31
C GLY A 27 11.49 10.64 11.64
N THR A 28 11.65 9.99 10.50
CA THR A 28 12.89 9.94 9.74
C THR A 28 12.74 10.69 8.40
N ILE A 29 13.71 11.54 8.08
CA ILE A 29 13.83 12.15 6.76
C ILE A 29 14.53 11.15 5.83
N LEU A 30 13.80 10.67 4.81
CA LEU A 30 14.35 9.72 3.85
C LEU A 30 15.18 10.38 2.77
N ARG A 31 14.76 11.56 2.32
CA ARG A 31 15.39 12.31 1.24
C ARG A 31 15.20 13.80 1.47
N VAL A 32 16.25 14.55 1.26
CA VAL A 32 16.21 16.00 1.17
C VAL A 32 16.35 16.38 -0.29
N ASN A 33 15.36 17.09 -0.82
CA ASN A 33 15.33 17.57 -2.21
C ASN A 33 15.78 19.05 -2.30
N ALA A 34 15.88 19.72 -1.15
CA ALA A 34 16.47 21.05 -1.09
C ALA A 34 17.95 20.94 -1.42
N GLY A 35 18.40 21.71 -2.37
CA GLY A 35 19.83 21.80 -2.72
C GLY A 35 20.66 22.43 -1.61
N ASP A 36 21.90 22.67 -1.93
CA ASP A 36 22.87 23.33 -1.05
C ASP A 36 22.50 24.80 -0.79
N VAL A 37 23.27 25.45 0.07
CA VAL A 37 23.13 26.87 0.42
C VAL A 37 22.94 27.73 -0.84
N ALA A 38 21.89 28.55 -0.88
CA ALA A 38 21.46 29.39 -2.00
C ALA A 38 20.58 28.71 -3.09
N THR A 39 20.00 27.56 -2.80
CA THR A 39 18.95 27.00 -3.70
C THR A 39 17.63 27.73 -3.48
N PHE A 40 17.06 28.30 -4.54
CA PHE A 40 15.71 28.86 -4.51
C PHE A 40 14.69 27.71 -4.49
N ILE A 41 13.71 27.81 -3.61
CA ILE A 41 12.64 26.85 -3.44
C ILE A 41 11.32 27.55 -3.74
N ASP A 42 10.58 27.05 -4.69
CA ASP A 42 9.28 27.59 -5.06
C ASP A 42 8.18 27.16 -4.07
N VAL A 43 7.14 27.97 -3.99
CA VAL A 43 5.98 27.65 -3.16
C VAL A 43 5.33 26.36 -3.69
N GLY A 44 5.16 25.37 -2.79
CA GLY A 44 4.61 24.05 -3.14
C GLY A 44 5.65 23.03 -3.58
N GLN A 45 6.92 23.40 -3.70
CA GLN A 45 7.99 22.46 -4.01
C GLN A 45 8.25 21.52 -2.82
N ALA A 46 8.35 20.21 -3.09
CA ALA A 46 8.68 19.23 -2.07
C ALA A 46 10.16 19.35 -1.67
N ILE A 47 10.42 19.76 -0.43
CA ILE A 47 11.78 19.98 0.10
C ILE A 47 12.39 18.72 0.70
N ALA A 48 11.57 17.82 1.23
CA ALA A 48 12.01 16.58 1.83
C ALA A 48 10.90 15.52 1.82
N THR A 49 11.29 14.26 1.86
CA THR A 49 10.39 13.16 2.13
C THR A 49 10.55 12.74 3.57
N PHE A 50 9.47 12.82 4.33
CA PHE A 50 9.42 12.52 5.76
C PHE A 50 8.54 11.32 6.02
N VAL A 51 9.01 10.40 6.86
CA VAL A 51 8.23 9.22 7.30
C VAL A 51 8.10 9.25 8.81
N PRO A 52 6.88 9.32 9.35
CA PRO A 52 6.64 9.22 10.79
C PRO A 52 7.08 7.87 11.36
N ASP A 53 7.58 7.85 12.59
CA ASP A 53 8.02 6.59 13.24
C ASP A 53 6.87 5.61 13.44
N ASN A 54 5.66 6.11 13.62
CA ASN A 54 4.45 5.32 13.79
C ASN A 54 3.69 5.03 12.48
N ALA A 55 4.28 5.33 11.31
CA ALA A 55 3.65 5.01 10.04
C ALA A 55 3.48 3.50 9.89
N LYS A 56 2.28 3.05 9.55
CA LYS A 56 2.06 1.66 9.16
C LYS A 56 2.81 1.36 7.87
N ARG A 57 3.37 0.16 7.78
CA ARG A 57 3.97 -0.32 6.53
C ARG A 57 2.88 -0.89 5.63
N ALA A 58 3.00 -0.62 4.36
CA ALA A 58 2.24 -1.28 3.33
C ALA A 58 3.17 -1.74 2.20
N LEU A 59 2.86 -2.85 1.59
CA LEU A 59 3.53 -3.36 0.41
C LEU A 59 2.68 -2.98 -0.80
N GLU A 60 3.32 -2.37 -1.80
CA GLU A 60 2.69 -2.15 -3.10
C GLU A 60 2.98 -3.34 -4.01
N ILE A 61 1.94 -3.96 -4.53
CA ILE A 61 2.05 -4.96 -5.58
C ILE A 61 1.30 -4.50 -6.83
N TYR A 62 1.74 -4.99 -7.97
CA TYR A 62 1.20 -4.60 -9.27
C TYR A 62 0.64 -5.82 -9.97
N VAL A 63 -0.67 -5.84 -10.16
CA VAL A 63 -1.42 -6.95 -10.73
C VAL A 63 -1.85 -6.62 -12.15
N ASP A 64 -1.75 -7.58 -13.05
CA ASP A 64 -2.19 -7.44 -14.44
C ASP A 64 -3.71 -7.22 -14.53
N GLY A 65 -4.16 -6.45 -15.53
CA GLY A 65 -5.59 -6.17 -15.72
C GLY A 65 -6.44 -7.42 -15.95
N ARG A 66 -5.84 -8.52 -16.39
CA ARG A 66 -6.54 -9.80 -16.54
C ARG A 66 -6.86 -10.47 -15.20
N ASP A 67 -6.01 -10.27 -14.22
CA ASP A 67 -6.05 -10.98 -12.95
C ASP A 67 -6.69 -10.13 -11.83
N ILE A 68 -6.79 -8.81 -12.04
CA ILE A 68 -7.30 -7.88 -11.02
C ILE A 68 -8.74 -8.19 -10.59
N ALA A 69 -9.56 -8.71 -11.50
CA ALA A 69 -10.95 -9.11 -11.19
C ALA A 69 -11.03 -10.25 -10.16
N LEU A 70 -9.95 -11.00 -9.97
CA LEU A 70 -9.85 -12.08 -9.00
C LEU A 70 -9.40 -11.60 -7.62
N VAL A 71 -8.77 -10.41 -7.56
CA VAL A 71 -8.25 -9.85 -6.31
C VAL A 71 -9.38 -9.13 -5.59
N ARG A 72 -9.52 -9.41 -4.29
CA ARG A 72 -10.51 -8.77 -3.41
C ARG A 72 -9.83 -8.10 -2.23
N GLU A 73 -10.51 -7.12 -1.67
CA GLU A 73 -10.12 -6.59 -0.36
C GLU A 73 -10.17 -7.71 0.68
N ASP A 74 -9.33 -7.62 1.69
CA ASP A 74 -9.13 -8.63 2.73
C ASP A 74 -8.56 -9.99 2.24
N ALA A 75 -8.31 -10.19 0.93
CA ALA A 75 -7.68 -11.38 0.42
C ALA A 75 -6.30 -11.58 1.07
N LEU A 76 -5.99 -12.82 1.45
CA LEU A 76 -4.69 -13.16 2.01
C LEU A 76 -3.60 -13.09 0.94
N VAL A 77 -2.46 -12.57 1.32
CA VAL A 77 -1.29 -12.44 0.45
C VAL A 77 -0.10 -13.09 1.12
N ARG A 78 0.54 -14.01 0.41
CA ARG A 78 1.82 -14.58 0.82
C ARG A 78 2.95 -13.74 0.25
N ILE A 79 3.89 -13.33 1.10
CA ILE A 79 4.94 -12.36 0.77
C ILE A 79 6.31 -12.97 1.05
N GLU A 80 7.21 -12.79 0.10
CA GLU A 80 8.64 -13.08 0.21
C GLU A 80 9.41 -11.76 0.06
N PHE A 81 10.08 -11.33 1.10
CA PHE A 81 10.93 -10.15 1.04
C PHE A 81 12.30 -10.48 0.43
N GLU A 82 12.80 -9.63 -0.45
CA GLU A 82 14.12 -9.77 -1.05
C GLU A 82 15.21 -9.82 0.03
N GLY A 83 16.10 -10.80 -0.08
CA GLY A 83 17.17 -11.02 0.88
C GLY A 83 16.79 -11.82 2.13
N TRP A 84 15.51 -12.20 2.27
CA TRP A 84 15.08 -13.08 3.35
C TRP A 84 15.15 -14.54 2.91
N PRO A 85 15.75 -15.43 3.74
CA PRO A 85 15.87 -16.84 3.36
C PRO A 85 14.48 -17.50 3.31
N VAL A 86 14.14 -18.04 2.17
CA VAL A 86 12.88 -18.74 1.93
C VAL A 86 13.13 -20.14 1.40
N ILE A 87 12.48 -21.13 1.99
CA ILE A 87 12.41 -22.49 1.45
C ILE A 87 11.05 -22.65 0.79
N GLN A 88 11.03 -22.70 -0.54
CA GLN A 88 9.81 -22.86 -1.32
C GLN A 88 9.61 -24.31 -1.72
N VAL A 89 8.37 -24.78 -1.60
CA VAL A 89 7.92 -26.01 -2.24
C VAL A 89 7.33 -25.64 -3.59
N SER A 90 7.96 -26.12 -4.66
CA SER A 90 7.57 -25.79 -6.04
C SER A 90 6.09 -26.05 -6.28
N GLY A 91 5.37 -25.03 -6.75
CA GLY A 91 3.94 -25.09 -7.02
C GLY A 91 3.00 -24.85 -5.83
N TRP A 92 3.53 -24.72 -4.58
CA TRP A 92 2.71 -24.55 -3.39
C TRP A 92 3.23 -23.40 -2.50
N PRO A 93 2.99 -22.15 -2.88
CA PRO A 93 3.49 -21.00 -2.13
C PRO A 93 2.94 -20.90 -0.70
N SER A 94 1.78 -21.47 -0.44
CA SER A 94 1.17 -21.48 0.90
C SER A 94 1.96 -22.33 1.92
N VAL A 95 2.81 -23.24 1.45
CA VAL A 95 3.62 -24.15 2.29
C VAL A 95 5.07 -23.65 2.42
N ALA A 96 5.42 -22.54 1.78
CA ALA A 96 6.77 -21.98 1.83
C ALA A 96 7.13 -21.52 3.24
N VAL A 97 8.31 -21.91 3.72
CA VAL A 97 8.88 -21.48 5.00
C VAL A 97 9.69 -20.21 4.78
N GLY A 98 9.55 -19.22 5.67
CA GLY A 98 10.22 -17.92 5.56
C GLY A 98 9.41 -16.89 4.76
N THR A 99 8.17 -17.20 4.40
CA THR A 99 7.23 -16.24 3.84
C THR A 99 6.38 -15.59 4.93
N PHE A 100 5.88 -14.42 4.65
CA PHE A 100 5.05 -13.63 5.55
C PHE A 100 3.62 -13.51 5.00
N THR A 101 2.69 -13.24 5.88
CA THR A 101 1.29 -13.06 5.48
C THR A 101 0.91 -11.59 5.56
N GLY A 102 0.20 -11.13 4.55
CA GLY A 102 -0.46 -9.84 4.51
C GLY A 102 -1.91 -9.99 4.07
N LYS A 103 -2.63 -8.89 4.11
CA LYS A 103 -4.00 -8.75 3.59
C LYS A 103 -4.07 -7.62 2.60
N VAL A 104 -4.88 -7.78 1.56
CA VAL A 104 -5.19 -6.69 0.64
C VAL A 104 -5.95 -5.62 1.40
N LEU A 105 -5.35 -4.42 1.48
CA LEU A 105 -5.93 -3.25 2.14
C LEU A 105 -6.80 -2.44 1.17
N ALA A 106 -6.33 -2.26 -0.06
CA ALA A 106 -7.01 -1.47 -1.07
C ALA A 106 -6.52 -1.84 -2.46
N ILE A 107 -7.39 -1.64 -3.44
CA ILE A 107 -7.12 -1.85 -4.86
C ILE A 107 -7.37 -0.50 -5.57
N ASP A 108 -6.38 0.00 -6.31
CA ASP A 108 -6.58 1.24 -7.07
C ASP A 108 -7.63 1.01 -8.17
N PRO A 109 -8.60 1.93 -8.32
CA PRO A 109 -9.67 1.78 -9.29
C PRO A 109 -9.22 1.98 -10.74
N THR A 110 -8.00 2.51 -10.95
CA THR A 110 -7.46 2.83 -12.26
C THR A 110 -6.11 2.16 -12.48
N ALA A 111 -5.90 1.66 -13.69
CA ALA A 111 -4.61 1.12 -14.09
C ALA A 111 -3.57 2.24 -14.25
N GLN A 112 -2.35 1.94 -13.93
CA GLN A 112 -1.21 2.80 -14.23
C GLN A 112 -0.90 2.78 -15.75
N ALA A 113 0.00 3.65 -16.19
CA ALA A 113 0.44 3.71 -17.58
C ALA A 113 1.01 2.37 -18.12
N SER A 114 1.46 1.49 -17.23
CA SER A 114 1.92 0.13 -17.54
C SER A 114 0.78 -0.87 -17.81
N GLY A 115 -0.49 -0.48 -17.65
CA GLY A 115 -1.64 -1.39 -17.73
C GLY A 115 -1.86 -2.25 -16.48
N ARG A 116 -1.08 -2.04 -15.42
CA ARG A 116 -1.19 -2.77 -14.15
C ARG A 116 -1.94 -1.95 -13.10
N PHE A 117 -2.67 -2.64 -12.26
CA PHE A 117 -3.35 -2.07 -11.10
C PHE A 117 -2.46 -2.16 -9.88
N ARG A 118 -2.39 -1.07 -9.12
CA ARG A 118 -1.71 -1.05 -7.84
C ARG A 118 -2.64 -1.62 -6.76
N VAL A 119 -2.12 -2.56 -6.00
CA VAL A 119 -2.79 -3.16 -4.85
C VAL A 119 -1.93 -2.91 -3.62
N LEU A 120 -2.51 -2.36 -2.58
CA LEU A 120 -1.87 -2.15 -1.29
C LEU A 120 -2.14 -3.34 -0.39
N VAL A 121 -1.08 -3.85 0.23
CA VAL A 121 -1.15 -4.97 1.16
C VAL A 121 -0.60 -4.52 2.50
N GLU A 122 -1.35 -4.75 3.58
CA GLU A 122 -0.90 -4.51 4.95
C GLU A 122 -0.51 -5.81 5.64
N GLU A 123 0.19 -5.69 6.76
CA GLU A 123 0.54 -6.82 7.62
C GLU A 123 -0.73 -7.42 8.23
N ASP A 124 -0.88 -8.74 8.11
CA ASP A 124 -2.01 -9.42 8.77
C ASP A 124 -1.74 -9.55 10.27
N ALA A 125 -2.56 -8.86 11.07
CA ALA A 125 -2.47 -8.90 12.54
C ALA A 125 -2.69 -10.30 13.14
N ASN A 126 -3.33 -11.21 12.39
CA ASN A 126 -3.60 -12.59 12.80
C ASN A 126 -2.53 -13.57 12.28
N ALA A 127 -1.50 -13.07 11.60
CA ALA A 127 -0.44 -13.94 11.08
C ALA A 127 0.36 -14.59 12.21
N SER A 128 0.80 -15.81 12.00
CA SER A 128 1.66 -16.55 12.95
C SER A 128 3.04 -15.89 13.15
N ALA A 129 3.49 -15.11 12.18
CA ALA A 129 4.76 -14.37 12.22
C ALA A 129 4.55 -12.94 11.74
N PRO A 130 5.01 -11.94 12.52
CA PRO A 130 4.98 -10.55 12.07
C PRO A 130 5.97 -10.32 10.93
N TRP A 131 5.76 -9.27 10.15
CA TRP A 131 6.71 -8.87 9.12
C TRP A 131 8.07 -8.54 9.75
N PRO A 132 9.17 -8.78 9.03
CA PRO A 132 10.50 -8.49 9.55
C PRO A 132 10.64 -7.05 10.00
N ASP A 133 11.49 -6.84 11.03
CA ASP A 133 11.76 -5.50 11.54
C ASP A 133 12.23 -4.55 10.41
N ARG A 134 11.92 -3.25 10.58
CA ARG A 134 12.31 -2.19 9.61
C ARG A 134 13.81 -2.10 9.36
N ARG A 135 14.64 -2.63 10.26
CA ARG A 135 16.09 -2.70 10.08
C ARG A 135 16.48 -3.66 8.95
N PHE A 136 15.68 -4.71 8.73
CA PHE A 136 15.91 -5.72 7.71
C PHE A 136 15.17 -5.43 6.42
N VAL A 137 13.89 -5.04 6.52
CA VAL A 137 13.05 -4.68 5.38
C VAL A 137 12.75 -3.19 5.44
N ARG A 138 13.55 -2.42 4.70
CA ARG A 138 13.46 -0.96 4.64
C ARG A 138 12.43 -0.51 3.62
N PHE A 139 12.02 0.75 3.71
CA PHE A 139 11.20 1.38 2.66
C PHE A 139 11.92 1.30 1.31
N GLY A 140 11.20 0.86 0.28
CA GLY A 140 11.75 0.64 -1.05
C GLY A 140 12.37 -0.74 -1.27
N SER A 141 12.43 -1.62 -0.26
CA SER A 141 12.81 -3.02 -0.46
C SER A 141 11.81 -3.71 -1.37
N LYS A 142 12.33 -4.55 -2.27
CA LYS A 142 11.50 -5.35 -3.16
C LYS A 142 10.92 -6.57 -2.43
N ALA A 143 9.77 -7.01 -2.89
CA ALA A 143 9.16 -8.25 -2.44
C ALA A 143 8.47 -8.95 -3.61
N ARG A 144 8.33 -10.26 -3.47
CA ARG A 144 7.48 -11.08 -4.34
C ARG A 144 6.25 -11.44 -3.54
N ALA A 145 5.09 -11.38 -4.18
CA ALA A 145 3.84 -11.66 -3.49
C ALA A 145 2.92 -12.56 -4.34
N TRP A 146 2.16 -13.39 -3.65
CA TRP A 146 1.12 -14.24 -4.23
C TRP A 146 -0.18 -13.94 -3.51
N VAL A 147 -1.17 -13.45 -4.24
CA VAL A 147 -2.52 -13.29 -3.72
C VAL A 147 -3.16 -14.67 -3.68
N LEU A 148 -3.61 -15.07 -2.50
CA LEU A 148 -4.31 -16.35 -2.32
C LEU A 148 -5.77 -16.14 -2.72
N LEU A 149 -6.14 -16.73 -3.83
CA LEU A 149 -7.51 -16.78 -4.28
C LEU A 149 -8.27 -17.83 -3.46
N GLU A 150 -9.59 -17.93 -3.64
CA GLU A 150 -10.42 -18.86 -2.88
C GLU A 150 -9.91 -20.30 -2.97
N GLU A 151 -9.98 -21.02 -1.85
CA GLU A 151 -9.74 -22.45 -1.82
C GLU A 151 -10.93 -23.15 -2.49
N VAL A 152 -10.64 -23.86 -3.57
CA VAL A 152 -11.62 -24.70 -4.24
C VAL A 152 -11.26 -26.18 -4.02
N ALA A 153 -12.27 -27.03 -3.81
CA ALA A 153 -12.03 -28.47 -3.72
C ALA A 153 -11.43 -28.98 -5.04
N VAL A 154 -10.30 -29.68 -4.95
CA VAL A 154 -9.59 -30.22 -6.13
C VAL A 154 -10.52 -31.00 -7.06
N GLY A 155 -11.44 -31.79 -6.49
CA GLY A 155 -12.42 -32.54 -7.27
C GLY A 155 -13.38 -31.65 -8.07
N TYR A 156 -13.79 -30.50 -7.50
CA TYR A 156 -14.61 -29.52 -8.21
C TYR A 156 -13.85 -28.85 -9.36
N GLU A 157 -12.61 -28.49 -9.12
CA GLU A 157 -11.77 -27.84 -10.15
C GLU A 157 -11.49 -28.79 -11.32
N ILE A 158 -11.18 -30.07 -11.05
CA ILE A 158 -11.01 -31.09 -12.09
C ILE A 158 -12.32 -31.29 -12.88
N TRP A 159 -13.45 -31.39 -12.18
CA TRP A 159 -14.76 -31.51 -12.83
C TRP A 159 -15.08 -30.28 -13.70
N ARG A 160 -14.82 -29.09 -13.20
CA ARG A 160 -15.02 -27.84 -13.92
C ARG A 160 -14.16 -27.77 -15.19
N GLN A 161 -12.89 -28.12 -15.11
CA GLN A 161 -11.98 -28.14 -16.26
C GLN A 161 -12.39 -29.19 -17.31
N LEU A 162 -12.79 -30.37 -16.89
CA LEU A 162 -13.28 -31.40 -17.80
C LEU A 162 -14.55 -31.00 -18.56
N ASN A 163 -15.39 -30.20 -17.94
CA ASN A 163 -16.63 -29.71 -18.54
C ASN A 163 -16.51 -28.33 -19.20
N ASN A 164 -15.30 -27.76 -19.22
CA ASN A 164 -15.01 -26.46 -19.83
C ASN A 164 -15.89 -25.31 -19.30
N PHE A 165 -16.27 -25.35 -18.00
CA PHE A 165 -16.98 -24.26 -17.36
C PHE A 165 -16.02 -23.12 -17.01
N PRO A 166 -16.41 -21.84 -17.26
CA PRO A 166 -15.63 -20.69 -16.82
C PRO A 166 -15.57 -20.63 -15.28
N PRO A 167 -14.54 -20.00 -14.69
CA PRO A 167 -14.47 -19.79 -13.26
C PRO A 167 -15.70 -19.04 -12.76
N ASN A 168 -16.35 -19.55 -11.71
CA ASN A 168 -17.44 -18.86 -11.06
C ASN A 168 -16.86 -17.72 -10.23
N PHE A 169 -17.12 -16.49 -10.63
CA PHE A 169 -16.91 -15.33 -9.78
C PHE A 169 -18.16 -15.19 -8.90
N PRO A 170 -18.08 -15.31 -7.55
CA PRO A 170 -19.20 -14.97 -6.72
C PRO A 170 -19.52 -13.50 -6.93
N VAL A 171 -20.64 -13.23 -7.57
CA VAL A 171 -21.20 -11.90 -7.68
C VAL A 171 -21.53 -11.50 -6.24
N GLN A 172 -20.92 -10.44 -5.75
CA GLN A 172 -21.24 -9.85 -4.45
C GLN A 172 -22.71 -9.45 -4.53
N GLY A 173 -23.57 -10.15 -3.79
CA GLY A 173 -25.03 -10.00 -3.91
C GLY A 173 -25.42 -8.57 -3.64
N ASP A 174 -26.12 -8.00 -4.59
CA ASP A 174 -26.85 -6.76 -4.43
C ASP A 174 -27.67 -6.85 -3.14
N ALA A 175 -27.43 -5.90 -2.24
CA ALA A 175 -28.28 -5.72 -1.08
C ALA A 175 -29.73 -5.62 -1.60
N ILE A 176 -30.51 -6.64 -1.31
CA ILE A 176 -31.91 -6.69 -1.68
C ILE A 176 -32.59 -5.51 -1.01
N THR A 177 -32.79 -4.45 -1.78
CA THR A 177 -33.64 -3.34 -1.39
C THR A 177 -35.07 -3.89 -1.36
N THR A 178 -35.54 -4.27 -0.20
CA THR A 178 -36.94 -4.61 0.01
C THR A 178 -37.79 -3.40 -0.35
N PRO A 179 -38.74 -3.49 -1.30
CA PRO A 179 -39.66 -2.39 -1.56
C PRO A 179 -40.53 -2.23 -0.32
N VAL A 180 -40.49 -1.03 0.27
CA VAL A 180 -41.45 -0.62 1.28
C VAL A 180 -42.83 -0.53 0.58
N ALA A 181 -43.70 -1.47 0.91
CA ALA A 181 -45.08 -1.41 0.54
C ALA A 181 -45.73 -0.20 1.24
N GLY A 182 -46.04 0.83 0.47
CA GLY A 182 -46.87 1.93 0.91
C GLY A 182 -48.32 1.51 0.90
N SER A 183 -48.94 1.67 2.02
CA SER A 183 -50.39 1.75 2.19
C SER A 183 -50.83 3.19 2.22
#